data_03ad710b267f6f72e6b1c6e9347b0660
#
_entry.id   03ad710b267f6f72e6b1c6e9347b0660
#
_cell.length_a   1.000
_cell.length_b   1.000
_cell.length_c   1.000
_cell.angle_alpha   90.00
_cell.angle_beta   90.00
_cell.angle_gamma   90.00
#
_symmetry.space_group_name_H-M   'P 1'
#
loop_
_entity.id
_entity.type
_entity.pdbx_description
1 polymer ?
#
loop_
_entity_poly.entity_id
_entity_poly.type
_entity_poly.pdbx_seq_one_letter_code
_entity_poly.pdbx_strand_id
1 'polypeptide(L)'
;MQRRQFLTSVAAATALHAHPGFAQARPPAGPVKILVGFSAGGGTDILARIIANRLNQLWAIPVIVENRPGAAGLIAAAEAARAAPDGQTLMMGHINALGIAPALNPRLGFSPERDFSAI
;
A
#
# COMPACT_ATOMS: atom_id res chain seq x y z
N MET A 1 -22.47 2.43 53.70
CA MET A 1 -22.11 2.34 52.28
C MET A 1 -23.38 2.42 51.44
N GLN A 2 -23.54 3.49 50.69
CA GLN A 2 -24.82 3.78 50.04
C GLN A 2 -24.91 3.02 48.71
N ARG A 3 -25.99 2.31 48.47
CA ARG A 3 -26.29 1.55 47.23
C ARG A 3 -26.09 2.34 45.92
N ARG A 4 -26.19 3.67 45.98
CA ARG A 4 -25.98 4.58 44.87
C ARG A 4 -24.52 4.62 44.38
N GLN A 5 -23.54 4.47 45.29
CA GLN A 5 -22.11 4.48 44.91
C GLN A 5 -21.64 3.18 44.24
N PHE A 6 -22.32 2.07 44.53
CA PHE A 6 -22.02 0.79 43.91
C PHE A 6 -22.47 0.75 42.44
N LEU A 7 -23.59 1.37 42.11
CA LEU A 7 -24.10 1.42 40.73
C LEU A 7 -23.28 2.34 39.82
N THR A 8 -22.72 3.43 40.37
CA THR A 8 -21.83 4.31 39.59
C THR A 8 -20.46 3.68 39.31
N SER A 9 -19.96 2.83 40.19
CA SER A 9 -18.67 2.12 39.99
C SER A 9 -18.77 1.03 38.94
N VAL A 10 -19.91 0.37 38.77
CA VAL A 10 -20.12 -0.67 37.74
C VAL A 10 -20.28 -0.06 36.36
N ALA A 11 -20.92 1.11 36.23
CA ALA A 11 -21.08 1.81 34.97
C ALA A 11 -19.73 2.35 34.39
N ALA A 12 -18.77 2.69 35.25
CA ALA A 12 -17.44 3.16 34.84
C ALA A 12 -16.54 2.01 34.37
N ALA A 13 -16.73 0.78 34.82
CA ALA A 13 -15.91 -0.37 34.45
C ALA A 13 -16.23 -0.92 33.05
N THR A 14 -17.44 -0.69 32.53
CA THR A 14 -17.84 -1.15 31.21
C THR A 14 -17.39 -0.23 30.06
N ALA A 15 -16.98 1.01 30.35
CA ALA A 15 -16.51 1.96 29.32
C ALA A 15 -15.05 1.72 28.88
N LEU A 16 -14.27 0.89 29.57
CA LEU A 16 -12.86 0.64 29.25
C LEU A 16 -12.63 -0.47 28.23
N HIS A 17 -13.65 -1.10 27.70
CA HIS A 17 -13.51 -2.20 26.71
C HIS A 17 -13.82 -1.78 25.28
N ALA A 18 -13.86 -0.48 24.97
CA ALA A 18 -13.79 -0.02 23.59
C ALA A 18 -12.36 -0.24 23.08
N HIS A 19 -12.00 -1.49 22.81
CA HIS A 19 -10.82 -1.74 21.99
C HIS A 19 -11.02 -1.01 20.67
N PRO A 20 -10.07 -0.15 20.23
CA PRO A 20 -10.07 0.29 18.84
C PRO A 20 -9.98 -0.98 18.02
N GLY A 21 -11.09 -1.39 17.42
CA GLY A 21 -11.08 -2.48 16.49
C GLY A 21 -9.98 -2.17 15.48
N PHE A 22 -8.97 -3.02 15.39
CA PHE A 22 -8.04 -2.96 14.28
C PHE A 22 -8.92 -2.99 13.04
N ALA A 23 -8.99 -1.86 12.34
CA ALA A 23 -9.66 -1.78 11.07
C ALA A 23 -8.99 -2.85 10.20
N GLN A 24 -9.63 -3.98 10.04
CA GLN A 24 -9.14 -5.01 9.13
C GLN A 24 -9.10 -4.33 7.78
N ALA A 25 -7.89 -4.13 7.27
CA ALA A 25 -7.69 -3.57 5.96
C ALA A 25 -8.53 -4.41 4.98
N ARG A 26 -9.61 -3.83 4.48
CA ARG A 26 -10.43 -4.49 3.48
C ARG A 26 -9.58 -4.67 2.24
N PRO A 27 -9.54 -5.86 1.64
CA PRO A 27 -8.89 -6.01 0.35
C PRO A 27 -9.55 -5.06 -0.67
N PRO A 28 -8.80 -4.62 -1.69
CA PRO A 28 -9.35 -3.79 -2.76
C PRO A 28 -10.59 -4.43 -3.37
N ALA A 29 -11.55 -3.60 -3.81
CA ALA A 29 -12.85 -4.09 -4.30
C ALA A 29 -12.78 -4.74 -5.70
N GLY A 30 -11.62 -4.72 -6.36
CA GLY A 30 -11.44 -5.23 -7.72
C GLY A 30 -10.02 -5.73 -7.98
N PRO A 31 -9.73 -6.08 -9.24
CA PRO A 31 -8.39 -6.51 -9.64
C PRO A 31 -7.32 -5.50 -9.26
N VAL A 32 -6.18 -5.99 -8.78
CA VAL A 32 -5.03 -5.17 -8.42
C VAL A 32 -3.93 -5.37 -9.46
N LYS A 33 -3.28 -4.29 -9.87
CA LYS A 33 -2.06 -4.35 -10.67
C LYS A 33 -0.85 -3.89 -9.87
N ILE A 34 0.26 -4.56 -10.06
CA ILE A 34 1.56 -4.18 -9.51
C ILE A 34 2.44 -3.72 -10.66
N LEU A 35 2.74 -2.44 -10.71
CA LEU A 35 3.65 -1.85 -11.69
C LEU A 35 5.10 -2.15 -11.32
N VAL A 36 5.87 -2.64 -12.29
CA VAL A 36 7.30 -2.94 -12.16
C VAL A 36 8.07 -2.13 -13.19
N GLY A 37 8.97 -1.25 -12.74
CA GLY A 37 9.73 -0.34 -13.60
C GLY A 37 10.90 -0.97 -14.37
N PHE A 38 10.97 -2.30 -14.44
CA PHE A 38 12.04 -3.06 -15.05
C PHE A 38 11.50 -4.18 -15.93
N SER A 39 12.36 -4.72 -16.79
CA SER A 39 11.99 -5.82 -17.68
C SER A 39 11.57 -7.07 -16.92
N ALA A 40 10.67 -7.84 -17.52
CA ALA A 40 10.26 -9.14 -17.00
C ALA A 40 11.45 -10.09 -16.84
N GLY A 41 11.42 -10.91 -15.77
CA GLY A 41 12.47 -11.87 -15.44
C GLY A 41 13.63 -11.30 -14.61
N GLY A 42 13.66 -10.00 -14.37
CA GLY A 42 14.62 -9.39 -13.44
C GLY A 42 14.23 -9.62 -11.97
N GLY A 43 15.17 -9.37 -11.04
CA GLY A 43 14.95 -9.60 -9.62
C GLY A 43 13.71 -8.89 -9.05
N THR A 44 13.47 -7.64 -9.46
CA THR A 44 12.27 -6.87 -9.05
C THR A 44 10.98 -7.49 -9.57
N ASP A 45 10.97 -8.00 -10.80
CA ASP A 45 9.83 -8.67 -11.41
C ASP A 45 9.52 -10.00 -10.71
N ILE A 46 10.55 -10.80 -10.41
CA ILE A 46 10.41 -12.07 -9.69
C ILE A 46 9.78 -11.84 -8.31
N LEU A 47 10.28 -10.86 -7.57
CA LEU A 47 9.72 -10.50 -6.25
C LEU A 47 8.26 -10.03 -6.36
N ALA A 48 7.97 -9.17 -7.35
CA ALA A 48 6.60 -8.70 -7.59
C ALA A 48 5.63 -9.85 -7.88
N ARG A 49 6.06 -10.86 -8.67
CA ARG A 49 5.23 -12.04 -8.97
C ARG A 49 5.03 -12.96 -7.76
N ILE A 50 6.03 -13.12 -6.90
CA ILE A 50 5.88 -13.87 -5.64
C ILE A 50 4.83 -13.18 -4.75
N ILE A 51 4.93 -11.87 -4.61
CA ILE A 51 3.97 -11.09 -3.82
C ILE A 51 2.58 -11.15 -4.46
N ALA A 52 2.47 -10.94 -5.77
CA ALA A 52 1.19 -11.01 -6.49
C ALA A 52 0.49 -12.36 -6.31
N ASN A 53 1.22 -13.47 -6.43
CA ASN A 53 0.68 -14.81 -6.19
C ASN A 53 0.17 -14.98 -4.76
N ARG A 54 0.90 -14.48 -3.78
CA ARG A 54 0.49 -14.57 -2.38
C ARG A 54 -0.74 -13.70 -2.09
N LEU A 55 -0.79 -12.49 -2.60
CA LEU A 55 -1.95 -11.60 -2.46
C LEU A 55 -3.19 -12.15 -3.16
N ASN A 56 -3.04 -12.74 -4.34
CA ASN A 56 -4.12 -13.41 -5.06
C ASN A 56 -4.76 -14.51 -4.20
N GLN A 57 -3.94 -15.33 -3.55
CA GLN A 57 -4.44 -16.39 -2.64
C GLN A 57 -5.13 -15.82 -1.39
N LEU A 58 -4.58 -14.74 -0.81
CA LEU A 58 -5.12 -14.15 0.41
C LEU A 58 -6.40 -13.36 0.19
N TRP A 59 -6.48 -12.64 -0.91
CA TRP A 59 -7.60 -11.72 -1.19
C TRP A 59 -8.68 -12.36 -2.07
N ALA A 60 -8.37 -13.49 -2.72
CA ALA A 60 -9.24 -14.15 -3.69
C ALA A 60 -9.68 -13.21 -4.85
N ILE A 61 -8.83 -12.25 -5.22
CA ILE A 61 -9.00 -11.34 -6.35
C ILE A 61 -7.78 -11.42 -7.28
N PRO A 62 -7.92 -11.12 -8.58
CA PRO A 62 -6.78 -11.08 -9.49
C PRO A 62 -5.75 -10.03 -9.08
N VAL A 63 -4.50 -10.43 -8.95
CA VAL A 63 -3.35 -9.52 -8.76
C VAL A 63 -2.38 -9.76 -9.90
N ILE A 64 -2.18 -8.74 -10.74
CA ILE A 64 -1.47 -8.84 -12.01
C ILE A 64 -0.20 -7.98 -11.95
N VAL A 65 0.92 -8.53 -12.40
CA VAL A 65 2.18 -7.78 -12.54
C VAL A 65 2.27 -7.21 -13.95
N GLU A 66 2.44 -5.90 -14.05
CA GLU A 66 2.64 -5.17 -15.30
C GLU A 66 4.03 -4.52 -15.34
N ASN A 67 4.85 -4.93 -16.33
CA ASN A 67 6.17 -4.35 -16.52
C ASN A 67 6.06 -3.06 -17.34
N ARG A 68 6.62 -1.97 -16.81
CA ARG A 68 6.74 -0.64 -17.45
C ARG A 68 8.20 -0.21 -17.42
N PRO A 69 9.08 -0.88 -18.17
CA PRO A 69 10.50 -0.57 -18.15
C PRO A 69 10.80 0.80 -18.77
N GLY A 70 11.88 1.42 -18.31
CA GLY A 70 12.42 2.64 -18.91
C GLY A 70 12.77 3.70 -17.87
N ALA A 71 13.74 4.55 -18.25
CA ALA A 71 14.26 5.64 -17.42
C ALA A 71 14.57 5.22 -15.97
N ALA A 72 15.22 4.06 -15.80
CA ALA A 72 15.54 3.50 -14.47
C ALA A 72 14.33 3.37 -13.51
N GLY A 73 13.15 3.03 -14.06
CA GLY A 73 11.92 2.85 -13.31
C GLY A 73 11.04 4.09 -13.17
N LEU A 74 11.47 5.24 -13.70
CA LEU A 74 10.71 6.50 -13.60
C LEU A 74 9.40 6.47 -14.37
N ILE A 75 9.31 5.71 -15.47
CA ILE A 75 8.06 5.58 -16.24
C ILE A 75 6.99 4.93 -15.38
N ALA A 76 7.32 3.81 -14.73
CA ALA A 76 6.40 3.13 -13.83
C ALA A 76 6.02 4.00 -12.62
N ALA A 77 6.98 4.73 -12.04
CA ALA A 77 6.73 5.62 -10.93
C ALA A 77 5.77 6.76 -11.30
N ALA A 78 5.99 7.40 -12.46
CA ALA A 78 5.11 8.46 -12.95
C ALA A 78 3.69 7.95 -13.29
N GLU A 79 3.55 6.71 -13.77
CA GLU A 79 2.25 6.07 -13.98
C GLU A 79 1.55 5.80 -12.66
N ALA A 80 2.24 5.20 -11.70
CA ALA A 80 1.71 4.90 -10.39
C ALA A 80 1.26 6.16 -9.62
N ALA A 81 2.09 7.23 -9.67
CA ALA A 81 1.77 8.50 -9.02
C ALA A 81 0.50 9.17 -9.57
N ARG A 82 0.12 8.88 -10.81
CA ARG A 82 -1.10 9.40 -11.45
C ARG A 82 -2.30 8.46 -11.35
N ALA A 83 -2.11 7.26 -10.84
CA ALA A 83 -3.19 6.31 -10.65
C ALA A 83 -4.17 6.77 -9.56
N ALA A 84 -5.40 6.29 -9.63
CA ALA A 84 -6.38 6.54 -8.57
C ALA A 84 -5.88 5.98 -7.22
N PRO A 85 -6.05 6.72 -6.11
CA PRO A 85 -5.59 6.27 -4.79
C PRO A 85 -6.61 5.32 -4.13
N ASP A 86 -7.05 4.31 -4.87
CA ASP A 86 -8.07 3.33 -4.47
C ASP A 86 -7.48 1.98 -4.04
N GLY A 87 -6.14 1.86 -4.05
CA GLY A 87 -5.44 0.62 -3.70
C GLY A 87 -5.42 -0.44 -4.81
N GLN A 88 -5.96 -0.16 -6.00
CA GLN A 88 -5.95 -1.11 -7.13
C GLN A 88 -4.68 -1.01 -7.99
N THR A 89 -3.91 0.07 -7.83
CA THR A 89 -2.61 0.22 -8.49
C THR A 89 -1.52 0.32 -7.43
N LEU A 90 -0.68 -0.70 -7.39
CA LEU A 90 0.51 -0.76 -6.55
C LEU A 90 1.76 -0.59 -7.41
N MET A 91 2.85 -0.19 -6.82
CA MET A 91 4.15 -0.14 -7.47
C MET A 91 5.17 -0.94 -6.68
N MET A 92 5.94 -1.76 -7.35
CA MET A 92 7.16 -2.32 -6.75
C MET A 92 8.23 -1.23 -6.73
N GLY A 93 8.37 -0.59 -5.57
CA GLY A 93 9.31 0.51 -5.37
C GLY A 93 10.76 0.08 -5.62
N HIS A 94 11.55 0.99 -6.18
CA HIS A 94 12.98 0.81 -6.40
C HIS A 94 13.74 2.08 -6.02
N ILE A 95 14.92 1.92 -5.43
CA ILE A 95 15.72 3.03 -4.92
C ILE A 95 16.01 4.10 -5.99
N ASN A 96 16.22 3.71 -7.25
CA ASN A 96 16.49 4.67 -8.31
C ASN A 96 15.32 5.62 -8.54
N ALA A 97 14.08 5.09 -8.63
CA ALA A 97 12.90 5.89 -8.94
C ALA A 97 12.39 6.69 -7.75
N LEU A 98 12.48 6.13 -6.53
CA LEU A 98 11.89 6.74 -5.33
C LEU A 98 12.90 7.46 -4.42
N GLY A 99 14.20 7.22 -4.59
CA GLY A 99 15.25 7.84 -3.78
C GLY A 99 16.23 8.67 -4.59
N ILE A 100 16.94 8.05 -5.53
CA ILE A 100 18.05 8.70 -6.22
C ILE A 100 17.55 9.77 -7.20
N ALA A 101 16.62 9.43 -8.07
CA ALA A 101 16.16 10.34 -9.12
C ALA A 101 15.47 11.60 -8.57
N PRO A 102 14.63 11.55 -7.52
CA PRO A 102 14.08 12.75 -6.88
C PRO A 102 15.16 13.67 -6.29
N ALA A 103 16.20 13.07 -5.69
CA ALA A 103 17.31 13.85 -5.13
C ALA A 103 18.14 14.56 -6.20
N LEU A 104 18.27 13.96 -7.39
CA LEU A 104 19.05 14.52 -8.49
C LEU A 104 18.24 15.44 -9.41
N ASN A 105 16.93 15.24 -9.50
CA ASN A 105 16.07 16.01 -10.39
C ASN A 105 14.75 16.39 -9.70
N PRO A 106 14.66 17.59 -9.13
CA PRO A 106 13.44 18.05 -8.46
C PRO A 106 12.25 18.31 -9.43
N ARG A 107 12.43 18.17 -10.74
CA ARG A 107 11.37 18.39 -11.76
C ARG A 107 10.83 17.09 -12.33
N LEU A 108 10.73 16.02 -11.53
CA LEU A 108 10.27 14.71 -12.01
C LEU A 108 8.76 14.61 -12.30
N GLY A 109 7.98 15.61 -11.94
CA GLY A 109 6.52 15.56 -12.12
C GLY A 109 5.78 14.68 -11.11
N PHE A 110 6.46 14.09 -10.12
CA PHE A 110 5.90 13.39 -8.96
C PHE A 110 6.83 13.55 -7.75
N SER A 111 6.29 13.36 -6.56
CA SER A 111 7.04 13.36 -5.29
C SER A 111 6.82 12.04 -4.56
N PRO A 112 7.87 11.27 -4.25
CA PRO A 112 7.73 10.01 -3.51
C PRO A 112 6.99 10.16 -2.18
N GLU A 113 7.27 11.23 -1.43
CA GLU A 113 6.70 11.45 -0.10
C GLU A 113 5.23 11.86 -0.14
N ARG A 114 4.81 12.59 -1.20
CA ARG A 114 3.45 13.11 -1.33
C ARG A 114 2.54 12.19 -2.10
N ASP A 115 3.05 11.55 -3.16
CA ASP A 115 2.24 10.88 -4.16
C ASP A 115 2.19 9.34 -3.94
N PHE A 116 2.94 8.83 -2.95
CA PHE A 116 2.95 7.40 -2.61
C PHE A 116 2.70 7.18 -1.13
N SER A 117 2.02 6.07 -0.83
CA SER A 117 1.89 5.54 0.52
C SER A 117 2.62 4.21 0.60
N ALA A 118 3.55 4.07 1.54
CA ALA A 118 4.22 2.80 1.78
C ALA A 118 3.26 1.78 2.43
N ILE A 119 3.35 0.54 2.01
CA ILE A 119 2.58 -0.59 2.54
C ILE A 119 3.50 -1.73 2.95
#